data_5253ea69eebfaa78d93b1faffd0c6708
#
_entry.id   5253ea69eebfaa78d93b1faffd0c6708
#
_cell.length_a   1.000
_cell.length_b   1.000
_cell.length_c   1.000
_cell.angle_alpha   90.00
_cell.angle_beta   90.00
_cell.angle_gamma   90.00
#
_symmetry.space_group_name_H-M   'P 1'
#
loop_
_entity.id
_entity.type
_entity.pdbx_description
1 polymer ?
#
loop_
_entity_poly.entity_id
_entity_poly.type
_entity_poly.pdbx_seq_one_letter_code
_entity_poly.pdbx_strand_id
1 'polypeptide(L)'
;MTYTIIPRTQAGLPATVKSSSGRPRPKLSGCRWYTAHYTGVSKVYANSDAAEVTRHIQQIFSASKPFEYSYVIGQQDDDQIIEFAGEYQAAHSGGENGNSIGVLFLLGVGEKPTDTMIKKWQWLRDVLKYTGTLAPDAIDTMHRNMPGAATACPGAGIRETWP
;
A
#
# COMPACT_ATOMS: atom_id res chain seq x y z
N MET A 1 7.91 -12.94 14.16
CA MET A 1 6.92 -13.42 13.19
C MET A 1 7.38 -12.99 11.82
N THR A 2 7.41 -13.87 10.83
CA THR A 2 7.83 -13.56 9.47
C THR A 2 6.58 -13.53 8.59
N TYR A 3 6.43 -12.47 7.78
CA TYR A 3 5.35 -12.35 6.81
C TYR A 3 5.84 -12.70 5.42
N THR A 4 4.91 -12.98 4.49
CA THR A 4 5.18 -13.37 3.11
C THR A 4 4.59 -12.32 2.16
N ILE A 5 5.41 -11.81 1.24
CA ILE A 5 4.90 -10.97 0.15
C ILE A 5 4.43 -11.87 -0.98
N ILE A 6 3.13 -11.85 -1.24
CA ILE A 6 2.52 -12.56 -2.37
C ILE A 6 2.70 -11.73 -3.64
N PRO A 7 3.40 -12.25 -4.66
CA PRO A 7 3.62 -11.52 -5.90
C PRO A 7 2.32 -11.16 -6.62
N ARG A 8 2.28 -10.01 -7.27
CA ARG A 8 1.11 -9.53 -8.03
C ARG A 8 0.59 -10.54 -9.06
N THR A 9 1.47 -11.33 -9.65
CA THR A 9 1.09 -12.35 -10.64
C THR A 9 0.27 -13.47 -10.01
N GLN A 10 0.54 -13.83 -8.76
CA GLN A 10 -0.29 -14.79 -8.01
C GLN A 10 -1.65 -14.20 -7.63
N ALA A 11 -1.73 -12.87 -7.52
CA ALA A 11 -2.99 -12.15 -7.34
C ALA A 11 -3.75 -11.89 -8.68
N GLY A 12 -3.31 -12.49 -9.79
CA GLY A 12 -3.95 -12.37 -11.09
C GLY A 12 -3.70 -11.04 -11.82
N LEU A 13 -2.68 -10.29 -11.41
CA LEU A 13 -2.32 -9.01 -12.02
C LEU A 13 -1.16 -9.16 -13.02
N PRO A 14 -1.00 -8.20 -13.97
CA PRO A 14 0.11 -8.23 -14.92
C PRO A 14 1.49 -8.21 -14.23
N ALA A 15 2.44 -8.95 -14.76
CA ALA A 15 3.82 -8.95 -14.27
C ALA A 15 4.48 -7.57 -14.42
N THR A 16 4.17 -6.86 -15.52
CA THR A 16 4.74 -5.52 -15.79
C THR A 16 3.86 -4.42 -15.24
N VAL A 17 4.43 -3.56 -14.40
CA VAL A 17 3.76 -2.35 -13.90
C VAL A 17 3.82 -1.25 -14.96
N LYS A 18 2.66 -0.82 -15.43
CA LYS A 18 2.53 0.23 -16.46
C LYS A 18 1.72 1.42 -15.95
N SER A 19 1.96 2.59 -16.53
CA SER A 19 1.11 3.77 -16.34
C SER A 19 -0.19 3.65 -17.16
N SER A 20 -1.14 4.56 -16.97
CA SER A 20 -2.35 4.66 -17.78
C SER A 20 -2.06 4.89 -19.27
N SER A 21 -0.91 5.45 -19.61
CA SER A 21 -0.44 5.59 -21.01
C SER A 21 0.23 4.33 -21.56
N GLY A 22 0.25 3.22 -20.81
CA GLY A 22 0.86 1.95 -21.20
C GLY A 22 2.39 1.89 -21.06
N ARG A 23 3.04 2.96 -20.61
CA ARG A 23 4.51 2.99 -20.42
C ARG A 23 4.90 2.22 -19.16
N PRO A 24 5.97 1.41 -19.19
CA PRO A 24 6.53 0.79 -17.99
C PRO A 24 6.85 1.85 -16.92
N ARG A 25 6.53 1.52 -15.66
CA ARG A 25 6.89 2.35 -14.53
C ARG A 25 8.31 2.04 -14.05
N PRO A 26 9.08 3.04 -13.59
CA PRO A 26 10.41 2.81 -13.06
C PRO A 26 10.34 2.01 -11.75
N LYS A 27 11.36 1.20 -11.52
CA LYS A 27 11.63 0.61 -10.20
C LYS A 27 12.17 1.72 -9.28
N LEU A 28 11.69 1.75 -8.05
CA LEU A 28 12.06 2.74 -7.05
C LEU A 28 13.24 2.25 -6.20
N SER A 29 14.04 3.19 -5.71
CA SER A 29 15.12 2.95 -4.74
C SER A 29 15.35 4.21 -3.90
N GLY A 30 15.71 4.02 -2.63
CA GLY A 30 16.03 5.11 -1.71
C GLY A 30 14.85 6.06 -1.46
N CYS A 31 13.60 5.56 -1.54
CA CYS A 31 12.41 6.37 -1.31
C CYS A 31 12.41 6.97 0.10
N ARG A 32 12.09 8.25 0.19
CA ARG A 32 12.02 9.00 1.44
C ARG A 32 10.78 8.72 2.26
N TRP A 33 9.65 8.41 1.58
CA TRP A 33 8.34 8.31 2.23
C TRP A 33 7.81 6.89 2.21
N TYR A 34 7.31 6.43 3.36
CA TYR A 34 6.55 5.22 3.53
C TYR A 34 5.15 5.59 3.97
N THR A 35 4.17 5.49 3.07
CA THR A 35 2.90 6.22 3.15
C THR A 35 1.71 5.30 3.36
N ALA A 36 0.94 5.54 4.42
CA ALA A 36 -0.29 4.82 4.72
C ALA A 36 -1.50 5.41 4.00
N HIS A 37 -2.34 4.52 3.48
CA HIS A 37 -3.63 4.81 2.83
C HIS A 37 -4.74 3.90 3.38
N TYR A 38 -5.99 4.28 3.13
CA TYR A 38 -7.18 3.46 3.32
C TYR A 38 -8.07 3.53 2.08
N THR A 39 -9.12 2.66 2.00
CA THR A 39 -9.95 2.61 0.79
C THR A 39 -10.85 3.84 0.61
N GLY A 40 -11.21 4.52 1.69
CA GLY A 40 -12.08 5.69 1.66
C GLY A 40 -13.56 5.39 1.38
N VAL A 41 -13.95 4.11 1.34
CA VAL A 41 -15.34 3.69 1.09
C VAL A 41 -16.06 3.31 2.38
N SER A 42 -17.41 3.35 2.34
CA SER A 42 -18.25 2.99 3.49
C SER A 42 -18.30 1.50 3.79
N LYS A 43 -17.78 0.65 2.88
CA LYS A 43 -17.72 -0.81 3.09
C LYS A 43 -16.87 -1.14 4.32
N VAL A 44 -17.35 -2.03 5.16
CA VAL A 44 -16.60 -2.62 6.26
C VAL A 44 -15.81 -3.80 5.72
N TYR A 45 -14.52 -3.87 6.08
CA TYR A 45 -13.60 -4.94 5.68
C TYR A 45 -13.17 -5.81 6.85
N ALA A 46 -13.95 -5.82 7.94
CA ALA A 46 -13.65 -6.63 9.12
C ALA A 46 -13.31 -8.08 8.73
N ASN A 47 -12.18 -8.58 9.25
CA ASN A 47 -11.65 -9.90 8.94
C ASN A 47 -11.21 -10.11 7.47
N SER A 48 -10.83 -9.06 6.75
CA SER A 48 -10.28 -9.22 5.40
C SER A 48 -8.98 -10.05 5.42
N ASP A 49 -9.01 -11.16 4.71
CA ASP A 49 -7.87 -12.04 4.45
C ASP A 49 -7.18 -11.70 3.12
N ALA A 50 -6.13 -12.45 2.76
CA ALA A 50 -5.42 -12.28 1.50
C ALA A 50 -6.34 -12.48 0.27
N ALA A 51 -7.37 -13.33 0.36
CA ALA A 51 -8.32 -13.54 -0.73
C ALA A 51 -9.23 -12.32 -0.92
N GLU A 52 -9.70 -11.69 0.17
CA GLU A 52 -10.45 -10.43 0.10
C GLU A 52 -9.59 -9.28 -0.45
N VAL A 53 -8.33 -9.19 0.01
CA VAL A 53 -7.36 -8.23 -0.52
C VAL A 53 -7.16 -8.43 -2.03
N THR A 54 -6.96 -9.67 -2.45
CA THR A 54 -6.79 -10.01 -3.88
C THR A 54 -8.01 -9.60 -4.71
N ARG A 55 -9.22 -9.91 -4.24
CA ARG A 55 -10.46 -9.47 -4.93
C ARG A 55 -10.55 -7.95 -5.03
N HIS A 56 -10.19 -7.24 -3.95
CA HIS A 56 -10.22 -5.78 -3.94
C HIS A 56 -9.26 -5.17 -4.96
N ILE A 57 -8.00 -5.60 -4.98
CA ILE A 57 -7.02 -5.07 -5.95
C ILE A 57 -7.39 -5.39 -7.41
N GLN A 58 -7.99 -6.54 -7.68
CA GLN A 58 -8.51 -6.88 -9.01
C GLN A 58 -9.67 -5.95 -9.42
N GLN A 59 -10.53 -5.56 -8.47
CA GLN A 59 -11.64 -4.64 -8.72
C GLN A 59 -11.18 -3.20 -9.00
N ILE A 60 -10.17 -2.72 -8.28
CA ILE A 60 -9.65 -1.36 -8.48
C ILE A 60 -8.67 -1.27 -9.64
N PHE A 61 -8.05 -2.39 -10.04
CA PHE A 61 -7.13 -2.42 -11.16
C PHE A 61 -7.90 -2.24 -12.48
N SER A 62 -7.47 -1.26 -13.27
CA SER A 62 -7.97 -1.08 -14.62
C SER A 62 -6.89 -0.49 -15.53
N ALA A 63 -7.10 -0.55 -16.83
CA ALA A 63 -6.17 0.05 -17.80
C ALA A 63 -6.05 1.57 -17.64
N SER A 64 -7.11 2.25 -17.15
CA SER A 64 -7.13 3.70 -16.93
C SER A 64 -6.59 4.09 -15.55
N LYS A 65 -6.61 3.17 -14.58
CA LYS A 65 -6.11 3.38 -13.21
C LYS A 65 -5.24 2.20 -12.76
N PRO A 66 -4.12 1.94 -13.43
CA PRO A 66 -3.27 0.80 -13.08
C PRO A 66 -2.43 1.13 -11.86
N PHE A 67 -2.33 0.20 -10.92
CA PHE A 67 -1.37 0.24 -9.79
C PHE A 67 -1.40 1.55 -8.98
N GLU A 68 -2.50 1.77 -8.27
CA GLU A 68 -2.66 2.95 -7.40
C GLU A 68 -1.81 2.86 -6.12
N TYR A 69 -1.44 1.64 -5.66
CA TYR A 69 -0.64 1.44 -4.45
C TYR A 69 0.51 0.47 -4.71
N SER A 70 1.49 0.46 -3.80
CA SER A 70 2.62 -0.47 -3.88
C SER A 70 2.27 -1.83 -3.27
N TYR A 71 1.69 -1.83 -2.08
CA TYR A 71 1.28 -3.04 -1.34
C TYR A 71 -0.09 -2.86 -0.70
N VAL A 72 -0.74 -3.97 -0.38
CA VAL A 72 -2.04 -3.99 0.31
C VAL A 72 -2.01 -4.97 1.48
N ILE A 73 -2.54 -4.55 2.62
CA ILE A 73 -2.57 -5.30 3.89
C ILE A 73 -4.02 -5.55 4.30
N GLY A 74 -4.38 -6.82 4.51
CA GLY A 74 -5.66 -7.25 5.09
C GLY A 74 -5.63 -7.27 6.60
N GLN A 75 -6.81 -7.42 7.23
CA GLN A 75 -7.00 -7.34 8.69
C GLN A 75 -6.68 -8.65 9.42
N GLN A 76 -6.79 -9.79 8.76
CA GLN A 76 -6.58 -11.09 9.40
C GLN A 76 -5.12 -11.37 9.76
N ASP A 77 -4.95 -12.23 10.74
CA ASP A 77 -3.65 -12.78 11.15
C ASP A 77 -3.22 -13.92 10.20
N ASP A 78 -3.37 -13.68 8.90
CA ASP A 78 -2.65 -14.41 7.88
C ASP A 78 -1.25 -13.80 7.75
N ASP A 79 -0.25 -14.55 7.42
CA ASP A 79 1.13 -14.09 7.26
C ASP A 79 1.36 -13.32 5.94
N GLN A 80 0.30 -12.89 5.23
CA GLN A 80 0.38 -12.44 3.85
C GLN A 80 0.24 -10.93 3.69
N ILE A 81 1.06 -10.38 2.81
CA ILE A 81 0.99 -9.00 2.29
C ILE A 81 0.94 -9.12 0.77
N ILE A 82 -0.04 -8.49 0.13
CA ILE A 82 -0.20 -8.59 -1.32
C ILE A 82 0.58 -7.48 -2.03
N GLU A 83 1.45 -7.86 -2.95
CA GLU A 83 2.10 -6.93 -3.86
C GLU A 83 1.09 -6.40 -4.89
N PHE A 84 0.99 -5.06 -5.03
CA PHE A 84 0.23 -4.43 -6.12
C PHE A 84 1.19 -3.85 -7.17
N ALA A 85 1.74 -2.66 -6.98
CA ALA A 85 2.87 -2.19 -7.79
C ALA A 85 4.23 -2.71 -7.28
N GLY A 86 4.30 -3.11 -6.02
CA GLY A 86 5.54 -3.52 -5.36
C GLY A 86 6.54 -2.37 -5.28
N GLU A 87 7.76 -2.64 -5.67
CA GLU A 87 8.86 -1.66 -5.71
C GLU A 87 8.83 -0.74 -6.93
N TYR A 88 7.79 -0.81 -7.78
CA TYR A 88 7.64 0.12 -8.91
C TYR A 88 6.80 1.33 -8.52
N GLN A 89 7.01 2.42 -9.23
CA GLN A 89 6.25 3.65 -9.00
C GLN A 89 4.75 3.40 -9.11
N ALA A 90 4.02 3.63 -8.01
CA ALA A 90 2.56 3.59 -7.95
C ALA A 90 1.97 5.01 -8.07
N ALA A 91 0.64 5.13 -8.18
CA ALA A 91 -0.03 6.43 -8.37
C ALA A 91 -0.87 6.80 -7.13
N HIS A 92 -0.21 6.99 -5.96
CA HIS A 92 -0.89 7.15 -4.67
C HIS A 92 -0.71 8.52 -3.99
N SER A 93 0.29 9.32 -4.37
CA SER A 93 0.66 10.54 -3.64
C SER A 93 0.98 11.75 -4.54
N GLY A 94 0.41 11.79 -5.75
CA GLY A 94 0.60 12.92 -6.66
C GLY A 94 2.07 13.16 -7.00
N GLY A 95 2.62 14.34 -6.64
CA GLY A 95 4.00 14.73 -6.97
C GLY A 95 5.10 13.83 -6.36
N GLU A 96 4.81 13.13 -5.27
CA GLU A 96 5.78 12.29 -4.55
C GLU A 96 5.77 10.81 -4.99
N ASN A 97 5.04 10.43 -6.02
CA ASN A 97 4.95 9.03 -6.49
C ASN A 97 6.31 8.39 -6.82
N GLY A 98 7.30 9.19 -7.22
CA GLY A 98 8.66 8.73 -7.53
C GLY A 98 9.58 8.60 -6.32
N ASN A 99 9.14 9.01 -5.14
CA ASN A 99 9.93 9.09 -3.92
C ASN A 99 9.19 8.49 -2.71
N SER A 100 8.17 7.69 -2.97
CA SER A 100 7.33 7.09 -1.92
C SER A 100 6.83 5.70 -2.27
N ILE A 101 6.70 4.88 -1.23
CA ILE A 101 6.02 3.59 -1.25
C ILE A 101 4.67 3.74 -0.56
N GLY A 102 3.59 3.49 -1.29
CA GLY A 102 2.21 3.58 -0.77
C GLY A 102 1.67 2.22 -0.35
N VAL A 103 1.20 2.11 0.88
CA VAL A 103 0.58 0.90 1.41
C VAL A 103 -0.89 1.17 1.72
N LEU A 104 -1.76 0.40 1.09
CA LEU A 104 -3.19 0.42 1.36
C LEU A 104 -3.50 -0.53 2.52
N PHE A 105 -4.02 0.01 3.61
CA PHE A 105 -4.74 -0.76 4.60
C PHE A 105 -6.16 -1.02 4.08
N LEU A 106 -6.55 -2.28 3.96
CA LEU A 106 -7.89 -2.64 3.51
C LEU A 106 -8.90 -2.37 4.63
N LEU A 107 -9.22 -1.09 4.79
CA LEU A 107 -10.09 -0.53 5.80
C LEU A 107 -11.10 0.42 5.16
N GLY A 108 -12.34 0.34 5.61
CA GLY A 108 -13.37 1.32 5.27
C GLY A 108 -13.35 2.54 6.18
N VAL A 109 -14.25 3.47 5.92
CA VAL A 109 -14.42 4.67 6.75
C VAL A 109 -14.79 4.26 8.18
N GLY A 110 -14.03 4.77 9.16
CA GLY A 110 -14.24 4.51 10.59
C GLY A 110 -13.64 3.21 11.14
N GLU A 111 -13.16 2.32 10.29
CA GLU A 111 -12.42 1.14 10.75
C GLU A 111 -11.04 1.53 11.27
N LYS A 112 -10.56 0.79 12.29
CA LYS A 112 -9.21 0.94 12.85
C LYS A 112 -8.32 -0.21 12.38
N PRO A 113 -7.02 0.04 12.14
CA PRO A 113 -6.09 -1.04 11.86
C PRO A 113 -5.98 -1.97 13.07
N THR A 114 -5.89 -3.25 12.78
CA THR A 114 -5.62 -4.28 13.80
C THR A 114 -4.12 -4.26 14.17
N ASP A 115 -3.78 -4.83 15.31
CA ASP A 115 -2.38 -5.03 15.71
C ASP A 115 -1.59 -5.81 14.66
N THR A 116 -2.24 -6.78 14.01
CA THR A 116 -1.64 -7.55 12.91
C THR A 116 -1.32 -6.67 11.71
N MET A 117 -2.20 -5.77 11.33
CA MET A 117 -1.93 -4.84 10.22
C MET A 117 -0.74 -3.92 10.54
N ILE A 118 -0.64 -3.43 11.77
CA ILE A 118 0.50 -2.61 12.22
C ILE A 118 1.80 -3.40 12.18
N LYS A 119 1.79 -4.66 12.65
CA LYS A 119 2.97 -5.55 12.59
C LYS A 119 3.38 -5.84 11.13
N LYS A 120 2.43 -6.10 10.21
CA LYS A 120 2.69 -6.27 8.78
C LYS A 120 3.32 -5.00 8.18
N TRP A 121 2.79 -3.82 8.50
CA TRP A 121 3.31 -2.54 8.08
C TRP A 121 4.76 -2.34 8.52
N GLN A 122 5.08 -2.56 9.80
CA GLN A 122 6.42 -2.41 10.36
C GLN A 122 7.41 -3.39 9.72
N TRP A 123 7.01 -4.67 9.61
CA TRP A 123 7.85 -5.70 8.98
C TRP A 123 8.14 -5.37 7.50
N LEU A 124 7.13 -4.97 6.74
CA LEU A 124 7.29 -4.59 5.33
C LEU A 124 8.23 -3.40 5.17
N ARG A 125 8.10 -2.39 6.03
CA ARG A 125 9.02 -1.24 6.08
C ARG A 125 10.48 -1.69 6.26
N ASP A 126 10.71 -2.57 7.22
CA ASP A 126 12.06 -3.05 7.54
C ASP A 126 12.64 -3.87 6.37
N VAL A 127 11.85 -4.70 5.71
CA VAL A 127 12.22 -5.40 4.47
C VAL A 127 12.60 -4.40 3.38
N LEU A 128 11.78 -3.37 3.15
CA LEU A 128 12.02 -2.39 2.09
C LEU A 128 13.23 -1.49 2.37
N LYS A 129 13.55 -1.23 3.65
CA LYS A 129 14.81 -0.59 4.04
C LYS A 129 16.00 -1.51 3.79
N TYR A 130 15.89 -2.78 4.14
CA TYR A 130 16.94 -3.76 3.91
C TYR A 130 17.25 -3.96 2.42
N THR A 131 16.24 -3.97 1.56
CA THR A 131 16.42 -4.09 0.09
C THR A 131 16.85 -2.79 -0.59
N GLY A 132 16.89 -1.67 0.13
CA GLY A 132 17.25 -0.35 -0.41
C GLY A 132 16.13 0.32 -1.22
N THR A 133 14.93 -0.21 -1.21
CA THR A 133 13.75 0.44 -1.81
C THR A 133 13.35 1.69 -1.02
N LEU A 134 13.36 1.61 0.32
CA LEU A 134 13.28 2.77 1.20
C LEU A 134 14.68 3.21 1.64
N ALA A 135 14.85 4.51 1.83
CA ALA A 135 16.04 5.05 2.48
C ALA A 135 16.13 4.57 3.94
N PRO A 136 17.33 4.43 4.53
CA PRO A 136 17.47 4.04 5.93
C PRO A 136 16.73 4.97 6.90
N ASP A 137 16.69 6.27 6.60
CA ASP A 137 16.02 7.34 7.34
C ASP A 137 14.63 7.67 6.77
N ALA A 138 14.03 6.78 5.96
CA ALA A 138 12.71 6.97 5.40
C ALA A 138 11.66 7.23 6.51
N ILE A 139 10.79 8.17 6.23
CA ILE A 139 9.78 8.69 7.15
C ILE A 139 8.46 7.93 6.95
N ASP A 140 7.97 7.34 8.01
CA ASP A 140 6.62 6.79 8.08
C ASP A 140 5.61 7.94 8.10
N THR A 141 4.64 7.93 7.21
CA THR A 141 3.71 9.03 7.07
C THR A 141 2.33 8.58 6.61
N MET A 142 1.38 9.49 6.70
CA MET A 142 0.03 9.35 6.16
C MET A 142 -0.11 10.17 4.90
N HIS A 143 -0.93 9.73 3.93
CA HIS A 143 -1.12 10.45 2.67
C HIS A 143 -1.43 11.94 2.88
N ARG A 144 -2.31 12.27 3.82
CA ARG A 144 -2.66 13.67 4.14
C ARG A 144 -1.49 14.57 4.55
N ASN A 145 -0.40 13.96 5.04
CA ASN A 145 0.80 14.68 5.50
C ASN A 145 1.88 14.77 4.40
N MET A 146 1.61 14.18 3.23
CA MET A 146 2.53 14.26 2.11
C MET A 146 2.56 15.68 1.52
N PRO A 147 3.70 16.13 0.98
CA PRO A 147 3.79 17.43 0.31
C PRO A 147 2.75 17.57 -0.81
N GLY A 148 1.97 18.64 -0.77
CA GLY A 148 0.93 18.92 -1.76
C GLY A 148 -0.34 18.08 -1.65
N ALA A 149 -0.49 17.23 -0.63
CA ALA A 149 -1.69 16.44 -0.45
C ALA A 149 -2.88 17.28 0.02
N ALA A 150 -4.02 17.16 -0.69
CA ALA A 150 -5.30 17.74 -0.31
C ALA A 150 -6.33 16.62 -0.08
N THR A 151 -6.12 15.80 0.95
CA THR A 151 -6.92 14.59 1.19
C THR A 151 -7.15 14.32 2.68
N ALA A 152 -8.27 13.65 3.02
CA ALA A 152 -8.54 13.13 4.34
C ALA A 152 -7.90 11.73 4.58
N CYS A 153 -7.27 11.15 3.57
CA CYS A 153 -6.61 9.84 3.61
C CYS A 153 -5.34 9.87 4.49
N PRO A 154 -5.10 8.86 5.34
CA PRO A 154 -6.03 7.84 5.74
C PRO A 154 -7.10 8.39 6.69
N GLY A 155 -8.23 7.68 6.82
CA GLY A 155 -9.35 8.08 7.67
C GLY A 155 -9.00 8.19 9.16
N ALA A 156 -9.97 8.63 9.97
CA ALA A 156 -9.79 8.88 11.41
C ALA A 156 -9.24 7.66 12.17
N GLY A 157 -9.72 6.45 11.83
CA GLY A 157 -9.29 5.22 12.50
C GLY A 157 -7.79 4.98 12.47
N ILE A 158 -7.14 5.16 11.30
CA ILE A 158 -5.66 5.03 11.19
C ILE A 158 -4.97 6.17 11.96
N ARG A 159 -5.49 7.41 11.86
CA ARG A 159 -4.86 8.56 12.53
C ARG A 159 -4.80 8.45 14.04
N GLU A 160 -5.82 7.86 14.64
CA GLU A 160 -5.92 7.69 16.09
C GLU A 160 -5.01 6.57 16.63
N THR A 161 -4.65 5.63 15.78
CA THR A 161 -3.88 4.43 16.14
C THR A 161 -2.48 4.40 15.54
N TRP A 162 -2.09 5.45 14.80
CA TRP A 162 -0.77 5.53 14.17
C TRP A 162 0.35 5.51 15.20
N PRO A 163 1.34 4.60 15.05
CA PRO A 163 2.45 4.47 16.00
C PRO A 163 3.43 5.65 15.96
#